data_082c112a5e358a6ea27257089b185fe2
#
_entry.id   082c112a5e358a6ea27257089b185fe2
#
_cell.length_a   1.000
_cell.length_b   1.000
_cell.length_c   1.000
_cell.angle_alpha   90.00
_cell.angle_beta   90.00
_cell.angle_gamma   90.00
#
_symmetry.space_group_name_H-M   'P 1'
#
loop_
_entity.id
_entity.type
_entity.pdbx_description
1 polymer ?
#
loop_
_entity_poly.entity_id
_entity_poly.type
_entity_poly.pdbx_seq_one_letter_code
_entity_poly.pdbx_strand_id
1 'polypeptide(L)'
;MQNFSQLDPNYSLLLLGKSTARIADYGCTTCCIADVARDFGVADITPGVAARTLQYTADGSIIWKSLINIGIKFEWRGYNYDAKKILAALGDRENKRVLLQVTTSGSTLRHWVVADEWDGASKFVCRD
;
A
#
# COMPACT_ATOMS: atom_id res chain seq x y z
N MET A 1 -12.11 9.75 6.08
CA MET A 1 -10.87 9.51 6.84
C MET A 1 -9.67 9.90 5.99
N GLN A 2 -8.72 10.60 6.58
CA GLN A 2 -7.51 10.96 5.85
C GLN A 2 -6.63 9.73 5.63
N ASN A 3 -5.92 9.72 4.51
CA ASN A 3 -4.92 8.71 4.25
C ASN A 3 -3.69 8.91 5.15
N PHE A 4 -3.01 7.82 5.44
CA PHE A 4 -1.74 7.93 6.13
C PHE A 4 -0.67 8.53 5.19
N SER A 5 0.17 9.38 5.74
CA SER A 5 1.27 10.00 5.00
C SER A 5 2.60 9.48 5.52
N GLN A 6 3.50 9.07 4.61
CA GLN A 6 4.84 8.65 4.99
C GLN A 6 5.68 9.78 5.62
N LEU A 7 5.24 11.02 5.49
CA LEU A 7 5.93 12.18 6.08
C LEU A 7 5.39 12.58 7.45
N ASP A 8 4.38 11.87 7.98
CA ASP A 8 3.83 12.14 9.31
C ASP A 8 4.93 11.94 10.38
N PRO A 9 5.23 12.98 11.19
CA PRO A 9 6.31 12.91 12.18
C PRO A 9 6.11 11.84 13.25
N ASN A 10 4.89 11.35 13.47
CA ASN A 10 4.62 10.31 14.44
C ASN A 10 5.28 8.97 14.08
N TYR A 11 5.57 8.72 12.79
CA TYR A 11 6.19 7.46 12.36
C TYR A 11 7.17 7.59 11.20
N SER A 12 7.35 8.78 10.64
CA SER A 12 8.16 8.97 9.41
C SER A 12 9.62 8.52 9.56
N LEU A 13 10.19 8.61 10.74
CA LEU A 13 11.58 8.24 11.00
C LEU A 13 11.76 6.78 11.41
N LEU A 14 10.67 6.03 11.57
CA LEU A 14 10.75 4.61 11.92
C LEU A 14 11.25 3.79 10.74
N LEU A 15 11.99 2.72 11.06
CA LEU A 15 12.52 1.80 10.06
C LEU A 15 11.45 0.79 9.63
N LEU A 16 11.54 0.36 8.38
CA LEU A 16 10.70 -0.70 7.82
C LEU A 16 11.26 -2.06 8.27
N GLY A 17 10.64 -2.64 9.29
CA GLY A 17 11.10 -3.88 9.87
C GLY A 17 12.52 -3.77 10.40
N LYS A 18 13.35 -4.73 10.01
CA LYS A 18 14.78 -4.78 10.37
C LYS A 18 15.68 -4.14 9.30
N SER A 19 15.09 -3.47 8.32
CA SER A 19 15.84 -2.79 7.27
C SER A 19 16.46 -1.49 7.77
N THR A 20 17.28 -0.86 6.93
CA THR A 20 17.80 0.49 7.17
C THR A 20 16.95 1.58 6.52
N ALA A 21 15.85 1.20 5.86
CA ALA A 21 14.96 2.11 5.17
C ALA A 21 13.93 2.71 6.12
N ARG A 22 13.70 4.03 6.02
CA ARG A 22 12.71 4.74 6.83
C ARG A 22 11.38 4.85 6.11
N ILE A 23 10.30 4.97 6.87
CA ILE A 23 8.97 5.20 6.32
C ILE A 23 8.97 6.46 5.45
N ALA A 24 9.60 7.55 5.89
CA ALA A 24 9.66 8.80 5.12
C ALA A 24 10.22 8.62 3.70
N ASP A 25 11.18 7.73 3.52
CA ASP A 25 11.90 7.57 2.26
C ASP A 25 11.31 6.46 1.38
N TYR A 26 10.85 5.36 1.99
CA TYR A 26 10.45 4.15 1.26
C TYR A 26 9.11 3.57 1.72
N GLY A 27 8.35 4.30 2.52
CA GLY A 27 7.15 3.80 3.20
C GLY A 27 5.85 3.93 2.42
N CYS A 28 5.85 4.27 1.14
CA CYS A 28 4.59 4.45 0.38
C CYS A 28 3.75 3.17 0.38
N THR A 29 4.37 2.01 0.15
CA THR A 29 3.66 0.72 0.19
C THR A 29 3.10 0.45 1.59
N THR A 30 3.90 0.69 2.63
CA THR A 30 3.47 0.49 4.02
C THR A 30 2.28 1.37 4.38
N CYS A 31 2.29 2.63 3.96
CA CYS A 31 1.16 3.54 4.17
C CYS A 31 -0.10 3.06 3.44
N CYS A 32 0.03 2.60 2.19
CA CYS A 32 -1.08 2.02 1.43
C CYS A 32 -1.65 0.79 2.14
N ILE A 33 -0.80 -0.10 2.61
CA ILE A 33 -1.22 -1.31 3.33
C ILE A 33 -1.94 -0.94 4.63
N ALA A 34 -1.46 0.05 5.36
CA ALA A 34 -2.13 0.53 6.57
C ALA A 34 -3.51 1.13 6.26
N ASP A 35 -3.64 1.90 5.17
CA ASP A 35 -4.93 2.42 4.72
C ASP A 35 -5.91 1.29 4.41
N VAL A 36 -5.45 0.28 3.69
CA VAL A 36 -6.27 -0.90 3.34
C VAL A 36 -6.68 -1.68 4.58
N ALA A 37 -5.74 -1.93 5.49
CA ALA A 37 -6.05 -2.63 6.74
C ALA A 37 -7.09 -1.87 7.57
N ARG A 38 -6.98 -0.55 7.62
CA ARG A 38 -7.97 0.30 8.29
C ARG A 38 -9.34 0.20 7.62
N ASP A 39 -9.39 0.19 6.28
CA ASP A 39 -10.63 -0.01 5.53
C ASP A 39 -11.33 -1.31 5.91
N PHE A 40 -10.57 -2.37 6.15
CA PHE A 40 -11.09 -3.67 6.55
C PHE A 40 -11.33 -3.81 8.06
N GLY A 41 -11.21 -2.72 8.81
CA GLY A 41 -11.56 -2.70 10.22
C GLY A 41 -10.47 -3.19 11.17
N VAL A 42 -9.23 -3.27 10.73
CA VAL A 42 -8.10 -3.60 11.63
C VAL A 42 -7.93 -2.46 12.64
N ALA A 43 -8.11 -2.77 13.92
CA ALA A 43 -8.07 -1.78 14.99
C ALA A 43 -6.64 -1.25 15.19
N ASP A 44 -6.54 0.06 15.46
CA ASP A 44 -5.32 0.73 15.87
C ASP A 44 -4.15 0.62 14.89
N ILE A 45 -4.45 0.32 13.63
CA ILE A 45 -3.42 0.22 12.59
C ILE A 45 -2.90 1.60 12.20
N THR A 46 -1.58 1.72 12.15
CA THR A 46 -0.87 2.89 11.61
C THR A 46 0.30 2.39 10.78
N PRO A 47 0.92 3.24 9.93
CA PRO A 47 2.15 2.85 9.25
C PRO A 47 3.26 2.41 10.21
N GLY A 48 3.34 3.01 11.41
CA GLY A 48 4.29 2.59 12.43
C GLY A 48 4.06 1.18 12.93
N VAL A 49 2.81 0.82 13.19
CA VAL A 49 2.44 -0.55 13.59
C VAL A 49 2.73 -1.52 12.45
N ALA A 50 2.36 -1.16 11.21
CA ALA A 50 2.62 -1.99 10.05
C ALA A 50 4.12 -2.21 9.84
N ALA A 51 4.94 -1.17 9.96
CA ALA A 51 6.39 -1.26 9.81
C ALA A 51 7.05 -2.22 10.81
N ARG A 52 6.50 -2.32 12.02
CA ARG A 52 7.01 -3.22 13.06
C ARG A 52 6.50 -4.66 12.92
N THR A 53 5.34 -4.83 12.31
CA THR A 53 4.62 -6.12 12.29
C THR A 53 4.85 -6.90 10.99
N LEU A 54 4.96 -6.18 9.87
CA LEU A 54 5.23 -6.78 8.57
C LEU A 54 6.71 -7.15 8.43
N GLN A 55 7.00 -8.02 7.47
CA GLN A 55 8.35 -8.43 7.16
C GLN A 55 8.86 -7.71 5.93
N TYR A 56 10.14 -7.35 5.96
CA TYR A 56 10.81 -6.61 4.88
C TYR A 56 12.16 -7.23 4.57
N THR A 57 12.60 -7.07 3.32
CA THR A 57 13.98 -7.39 2.94
C THR A 57 14.94 -6.36 3.54
N ALA A 58 16.26 -6.62 3.41
CA ALA A 58 17.27 -5.73 3.97
C ALA A 58 17.21 -4.30 3.39
N ASP A 59 16.75 -4.14 2.16
CA ASP A 59 16.60 -2.85 1.49
C ASP A 59 15.22 -2.18 1.72
N GLY A 60 14.36 -2.79 2.52
CA GLY A 60 13.05 -2.22 2.86
C GLY A 60 11.91 -2.60 1.92
N SER A 61 12.09 -3.58 1.04
CA SER A 61 11.01 -4.10 0.21
C SER A 61 10.10 -5.01 1.04
N ILE A 62 8.78 -4.83 0.87
CA ILE A 62 7.80 -5.63 1.60
C ILE A 62 7.85 -7.10 1.18
N ILE A 63 7.69 -7.99 2.15
CA ILE A 63 7.43 -9.40 1.90
C ILE A 63 5.92 -9.59 1.95
N TRP A 64 5.31 -9.70 0.78
CA TRP A 64 3.84 -9.62 0.62
C TRP A 64 3.06 -10.63 1.45
N LYS A 65 3.55 -11.85 1.56
CA LYS A 65 2.87 -12.88 2.36
C LYS A 65 2.79 -12.54 3.85
N SER A 66 3.59 -11.59 4.33
CA SER A 66 3.55 -11.16 5.74
C SER A 66 2.33 -10.29 6.08
N LEU A 67 1.53 -9.88 5.09
CA LEU A 67 0.31 -9.10 5.34
C LEU A 67 -0.66 -9.80 6.28
N ILE A 68 -0.63 -11.12 6.33
CA ILE A 68 -1.45 -11.89 7.26
C ILE A 68 -1.16 -11.53 8.73
N ASN A 69 0.03 -11.03 9.03
CA ASN A 69 0.43 -10.64 10.38
C ASN A 69 -0.36 -9.43 10.89
N ILE A 70 -0.97 -8.64 10.01
CA ILE A 70 -1.83 -7.51 10.38
C ILE A 70 -3.29 -7.75 10.00
N GLY A 71 -3.67 -9.00 9.71
CA GLY A 71 -5.06 -9.39 9.52
C GLY A 71 -5.62 -9.20 8.12
N ILE A 72 -4.79 -8.96 7.12
CA ILE A 72 -5.19 -8.92 5.71
C ILE A 72 -4.41 -9.95 4.92
N LYS A 73 -4.89 -10.30 3.74
CA LYS A 73 -4.29 -11.36 2.94
C LYS A 73 -3.86 -10.83 1.58
N PHE A 74 -2.62 -11.16 1.21
CA PHE A 74 -2.12 -10.93 -0.14
C PHE A 74 -2.72 -12.00 -1.07
N GLU A 75 -3.32 -11.56 -2.18
CA GLU A 75 -3.95 -12.45 -3.13
C GLU A 75 -3.15 -12.60 -4.42
N TRP A 76 -2.70 -11.49 -5.01
CA TRP A 76 -2.07 -11.52 -6.31
C TRP A 76 -1.24 -10.27 -6.58
N ARG A 77 -0.16 -10.44 -7.32
CA ARG A 77 0.63 -9.35 -7.88
C ARG A 77 0.97 -9.64 -9.34
N GLY A 78 0.73 -8.67 -10.22
CA GLY A 78 1.14 -8.70 -11.61
C GLY A 78 2.15 -7.61 -11.91
N TYR A 79 3.05 -7.89 -12.82
CA TYR A 79 4.08 -6.93 -13.27
C TYR A 79 3.66 -6.22 -14.55
N ASN A 80 2.63 -6.71 -15.23
CA ASN A 80 2.05 -6.09 -16.41
C ASN A 80 0.64 -5.59 -16.08
N TYR A 81 0.28 -4.47 -16.70
CA TYR A 81 -1.06 -3.92 -16.54
C TYR A 81 -2.12 -4.91 -17.06
N ASP A 82 -3.04 -5.26 -16.19
CA ASP A 82 -4.16 -6.16 -16.49
C ASP A 82 -5.47 -5.50 -16.04
N ALA A 83 -6.07 -4.73 -16.96
CA ALA A 83 -7.28 -3.97 -16.68
C ALA A 83 -8.43 -4.85 -16.20
N LYS A 84 -8.61 -6.01 -16.82
CA LYS A 84 -9.70 -6.94 -16.48
C LYS A 84 -9.63 -7.41 -15.04
N LYS A 85 -8.44 -7.79 -14.60
CA LYS A 85 -8.21 -8.29 -13.25
C LYS A 85 -8.34 -7.18 -12.21
N ILE A 86 -7.82 -6.00 -12.54
CA ILE A 86 -7.93 -4.81 -11.67
C ILE A 86 -9.40 -4.41 -11.50
N LEU A 87 -10.15 -4.32 -12.59
CA LEU A 87 -11.56 -3.92 -12.54
C LEU A 87 -12.42 -4.94 -11.79
N ALA A 88 -12.14 -6.23 -11.94
CA ALA A 88 -12.85 -7.28 -11.20
C ALA A 88 -12.59 -7.13 -9.68
N ALA A 89 -11.36 -6.86 -9.28
CA ALA A 89 -11.01 -6.64 -7.87
C ALA A 89 -11.66 -5.37 -7.31
N LEU A 90 -11.65 -4.26 -8.07
CA LEU A 90 -12.32 -3.02 -7.67
C LEU A 90 -13.82 -3.20 -7.49
N GLY A 91 -14.44 -4.09 -8.29
CA GLY A 91 -15.87 -4.42 -8.18
C GLY A 91 -16.22 -5.22 -6.93
N ASP A 92 -15.25 -5.87 -6.30
CA ASP A 92 -15.46 -6.64 -5.06
C ASP A 92 -15.00 -5.83 -3.85
N ARG A 93 -15.61 -4.69 -3.64
CA ARG A 93 -15.22 -3.71 -2.62
C ARG A 93 -15.31 -4.24 -1.18
N GLU A 94 -16.18 -5.19 -0.92
CA GLU A 94 -16.33 -5.80 0.40
C GLU A 94 -15.10 -6.60 0.82
N ASN A 95 -14.44 -7.27 -0.15
CA ASN A 95 -13.40 -8.26 0.15
C ASN A 95 -12.01 -7.88 -0.36
N LYS A 96 -11.93 -6.93 -1.29
CA LYS A 96 -10.68 -6.67 -2.03
C LYS A 96 -10.33 -5.19 -2.11
N ARG A 97 -9.03 -4.93 -2.13
CA ARG A 97 -8.46 -3.63 -2.47
C ARG A 97 -7.33 -3.83 -3.45
N VAL A 98 -7.03 -2.79 -4.21
CA VAL A 98 -5.99 -2.82 -5.23
C VAL A 98 -4.97 -1.75 -4.95
N LEU A 99 -3.70 -2.15 -4.93
CA LEU A 99 -2.59 -1.21 -4.94
C LEU A 99 -1.99 -1.16 -6.34
N LEU A 100 -1.72 0.05 -6.82
CA LEU A 100 -1.06 0.27 -8.10
C LEU A 100 0.30 0.91 -7.88
N GLN A 101 1.30 0.40 -8.59
CA GLN A 101 2.58 1.08 -8.70
C GLN A 101 2.54 2.01 -9.90
N VAL A 102 2.82 3.29 -9.66
CA VAL A 102 2.70 4.33 -10.67
C VAL A 102 3.99 5.12 -10.75
N THR A 103 4.17 5.85 -11.87
CA THR A 103 5.23 6.83 -12.00
C THR A 103 4.60 8.21 -12.15
N THR A 104 5.25 9.23 -11.59
CA THR A 104 4.83 10.61 -11.79
C THR A 104 5.37 11.11 -13.13
N SER A 105 4.58 11.92 -13.83
CA SER A 105 4.99 12.54 -15.08
C SER A 105 6.32 13.27 -14.91
N GLY A 106 7.29 12.98 -15.79
CA GLY A 106 8.62 13.57 -15.76
C GLY A 106 9.57 12.97 -14.74
N SER A 107 9.17 11.89 -14.04
CA SER A 107 10.00 11.19 -13.06
C SER A 107 10.09 9.71 -13.39
N THR A 108 11.23 9.08 -13.04
CA THR A 108 11.41 7.64 -13.10
C THR A 108 11.14 6.96 -11.75
N LEU A 109 10.89 7.74 -10.71
CA LEU A 109 10.58 7.21 -9.38
C LEU A 109 9.23 6.52 -9.39
N ARG A 110 9.18 5.34 -8.78
CA ARG A 110 7.96 4.55 -8.63
C ARG A 110 7.31 4.84 -7.30
N HIS A 111 5.98 4.88 -7.32
CA HIS A 111 5.18 5.17 -6.14
C HIS A 111 3.99 4.23 -6.09
N TRP A 112 3.57 3.84 -4.89
CA TRP A 112 2.41 2.98 -4.68
C TRP A 112 1.24 3.81 -4.19
N VAL A 113 0.07 3.55 -4.76
CA VAL A 113 -1.19 4.19 -4.37
C VAL A 113 -2.29 3.14 -4.24
N VAL A 114 -3.33 3.44 -3.47
CA VAL A 114 -4.52 2.60 -3.39
C VAL A 114 -5.50 3.06 -4.48
N ALA A 115 -5.88 2.17 -5.38
CA ALA A 115 -6.91 2.45 -6.37
C ALA A 115 -8.27 2.15 -5.77
N ASP A 116 -9.18 3.12 -5.78
CA ASP A 116 -10.52 2.98 -5.23
C ASP A 116 -11.58 2.75 -6.29
N GLU A 117 -11.49 3.46 -7.41
CA GLU A 117 -12.53 3.45 -8.44
C GLU A 117 -11.92 3.58 -9.84
N TRP A 118 -12.66 3.11 -10.81
CA TRP A 118 -12.43 3.38 -12.23
C TRP A 118 -13.46 4.43 -12.69
N ASP A 119 -13.02 5.46 -13.42
CA ASP A 119 -13.90 6.54 -13.88
C ASP A 119 -14.81 6.14 -15.06
N GLY A 120 -14.69 4.91 -15.54
CA GLY A 120 -15.45 4.39 -16.66
C GLY A 120 -14.85 4.69 -18.03
N ALA A 121 -13.76 5.43 -18.10
CA ALA A 121 -13.14 5.86 -19.37
C ALA A 121 -11.64 5.57 -19.42
N SER A 122 -10.81 6.25 -18.62
CA SER A 122 -9.36 6.17 -18.76
C SER A 122 -8.56 6.33 -17.48
N LYS A 123 -9.20 6.59 -16.34
CA LYS A 123 -8.49 6.94 -15.10
C LYS A 123 -8.99 6.15 -13.90
N PHE A 124 -8.06 5.82 -13.01
CA PHE A 124 -8.38 5.34 -11.66
C PHE A 124 -8.40 6.52 -10.69
N VAL A 125 -9.37 6.51 -9.78
CA VAL A 125 -9.39 7.41 -8.62
C VAL A 125 -8.60 6.73 -7.52
N CYS A 126 -7.53 7.37 -7.07
CA CYS A 126 -6.59 6.77 -6.14
C CYS A 126 -6.43 7.60 -4.86
N ARG A 127 -6.10 6.90 -3.78
CA ARG A 127 -5.62 7.50 -2.53
C ARG A 127 -4.10 7.46 -2.51
N ASP A 128 -3.52 8.55 -2.10
CA ASP A 128 -2.07 8.66 -1.98
C ASP A 128 -1.71 9.13 -0.56
#